data_71591e04467df2d75418991aa7c8d7ef
#
_entry.id   71591e04467df2d75418991aa7c8d7ef
#
_cell.length_a   1.000
_cell.length_b   1.000
_cell.length_c   1.000
_cell.angle_alpha   90.00
_cell.angle_beta   90.00
_cell.angle_gamma   90.00
#
_symmetry.space_group_name_H-M   'P 1'
#
loop_
_entity.id
_entity.type
_entity.pdbx_description
1 polymer ?
#
loop_
_entity_poly.entity_id
_entity_poly.type
_entity_poly.pdbx_seq_one_letter_code
_entity_poly.pdbx_strand_id
1 'polypeptide(L)'
;MKTVRLTVAQALIKFLDNQYIEFDGKVTKFVEGIFGIFGHGNVLGIGQALEQDSGNLIVRQGRNEQGMAHVAIGFAKQNLRKKIYACTSSVGPGAANMITAAATATANRIPLLLLPGDVFATRQPDPVLQQIEQFHDLSISTNDAFKAVSKYWDRVSRPEQLMTACINAMRVLTDPADTGAVTLALPQDVQAEAYDFPEYFLQKRVHRIERTLPTEPMLKSAIELIMSSKKPLIVCGGGVRYSEAAEQLKHFAETFHIPFAETQAGKSAVVSEHSFNVGGVGETGCLAANLLAKEADLIIGIGTRYTDFTTSSKWIFQNPEVKFLNINVARFDAYKLDGVQVVADAKETLEKLTALLSPTGYRYRAQWGNSISEAKAQFKQELQRIYHATYTEKDFIP
;
A
#
# COMPACT_ATOMS: atom_id res chain seq x y z
N MET A 1 -19.93 -0.43 -33.77
CA MET A 1 -19.83 -0.22 -32.30
C MET A 1 -20.31 1.19 -32.03
N LYS A 2 -21.16 1.41 -31.02
CA LYS A 2 -21.62 2.76 -30.68
C LYS A 2 -20.48 3.54 -30.04
N THR A 3 -20.35 4.80 -30.42
CA THR A 3 -19.33 5.72 -29.94
C THR A 3 -19.96 7.02 -29.40
N VAL A 4 -19.24 7.69 -28.53
CA VAL A 4 -19.58 9.00 -28.00
C VAL A 4 -18.41 9.94 -28.27
N ARG A 5 -18.69 11.08 -28.89
CA ARG A 5 -17.67 12.10 -29.15
C ARG A 5 -17.43 12.92 -27.90
N LEU A 6 -16.23 12.80 -27.37
CA LEU A 6 -15.79 13.49 -26.15
C LEU A 6 -14.36 13.97 -26.33
N THR A 7 -13.96 14.98 -25.55
CA THR A 7 -12.53 15.26 -25.39
C THR A 7 -11.88 14.15 -24.56
N VAL A 8 -10.56 14.00 -24.67
CA VAL A 8 -9.78 13.05 -23.84
C VAL A 8 -10.06 13.27 -22.36
N ALA A 9 -10.07 14.52 -21.91
CA ALA A 9 -10.36 14.85 -20.52
C ALA A 9 -11.79 14.45 -20.11
N GLN A 10 -12.81 14.73 -20.91
CA GLN A 10 -14.20 14.33 -20.63
C GLN A 10 -14.33 12.81 -20.56
N ALA A 11 -13.67 12.08 -21.47
CA ALA A 11 -13.67 10.61 -21.48
C ALA A 11 -12.97 10.05 -20.23
N LEU A 12 -11.85 10.65 -19.81
CA LEU A 12 -11.14 10.28 -18.58
C LEU A 12 -12.01 10.46 -17.34
N ILE A 13 -12.68 11.63 -17.19
CA ILE A 13 -13.54 11.90 -16.04
C ILE A 13 -14.70 10.89 -15.99
N LYS A 14 -15.38 10.65 -17.11
CA LYS A 14 -16.46 9.63 -17.19
C LYS A 14 -15.95 8.22 -16.89
N PHE A 15 -14.77 7.87 -17.36
CA PHE A 15 -14.14 6.59 -17.04
C PHE A 15 -13.90 6.46 -15.53
N LEU A 16 -13.28 7.46 -14.89
CA LEU A 16 -12.96 7.43 -13.45
C LEU A 16 -14.22 7.38 -12.58
N ASP A 17 -15.28 8.09 -12.94
CA ASP A 17 -16.56 8.07 -12.23
C ASP A 17 -17.20 6.67 -12.21
N ASN A 18 -16.93 5.86 -13.23
CA ASN A 18 -17.51 4.55 -13.42
C ASN A 18 -16.65 3.37 -12.95
N GLN A 19 -15.61 3.62 -12.12
CA GLN A 19 -14.78 2.56 -11.59
C GLN A 19 -15.23 2.12 -10.19
N TYR A 20 -15.48 0.83 -10.05
CA TYR A 20 -15.93 0.17 -8.82
C TYR A 20 -15.04 -1.04 -8.52
N ILE A 21 -14.97 -1.43 -7.26
CA ILE A 21 -14.38 -2.70 -6.83
C ILE A 21 -15.44 -3.58 -6.17
N GLU A 22 -15.24 -4.88 -6.28
CA GLU A 22 -15.94 -5.89 -5.49
C GLU A 22 -14.92 -6.60 -4.59
N PHE A 23 -15.18 -6.60 -3.28
CA PHE A 23 -14.39 -7.28 -2.27
C PHE A 23 -15.33 -7.96 -1.27
N ASP A 24 -15.16 -9.26 -1.04
CA ASP A 24 -16.05 -10.09 -0.20
C ASP A 24 -17.54 -9.90 -0.54
N GLY A 25 -17.88 -9.87 -1.84
CA GLY A 25 -19.26 -9.71 -2.33
C GLY A 25 -19.83 -8.30 -2.21
N LYS A 26 -19.08 -7.33 -1.67
CA LYS A 26 -19.51 -5.94 -1.54
C LYS A 26 -18.95 -5.08 -2.66
N VAL A 27 -19.84 -4.51 -3.47
CA VAL A 27 -19.46 -3.55 -4.52
C VAL A 27 -19.43 -2.14 -3.96
N THR A 28 -18.30 -1.43 -4.15
CA THR A 28 -18.11 -0.04 -3.71
C THR A 28 -17.48 0.78 -4.82
N LYS A 29 -17.77 2.10 -4.86
CA LYS A 29 -17.10 3.03 -5.77
C LYS A 29 -15.63 3.10 -5.40
N PHE A 30 -14.73 2.97 -6.40
CA PHE A 30 -13.29 2.94 -6.17
C PHE A 30 -12.67 4.33 -6.23
N VAL A 31 -12.97 5.10 -7.29
CA VAL A 31 -12.50 6.49 -7.42
C VAL A 31 -13.53 7.43 -6.80
N GLU A 32 -13.28 7.91 -5.61
CA GLU A 32 -14.21 8.77 -4.86
C GLU A 32 -14.23 10.19 -5.41
N GLY A 33 -13.08 10.67 -5.90
CA GLY A 33 -12.98 12.02 -6.42
C GLY A 33 -11.59 12.37 -6.94
N ILE A 34 -11.40 13.67 -7.18
CA ILE A 34 -10.16 14.24 -7.73
C ILE A 34 -9.74 15.44 -6.90
N PHE A 35 -8.50 15.45 -6.45
CA PHE A 35 -7.81 16.64 -6.01
C PHE A 35 -7.18 17.34 -7.21
N GLY A 36 -7.31 18.65 -7.32
CA GLY A 36 -6.72 19.42 -8.42
C GLY A 36 -6.06 20.71 -7.96
N ILE A 37 -4.95 21.03 -8.62
CA ILE A 37 -4.38 22.39 -8.68
C ILE A 37 -4.26 22.73 -10.16
N PHE A 38 -4.99 23.76 -10.57
CA PHE A 38 -5.14 24.08 -11.97
C PHE A 38 -4.12 25.13 -12.40
N GLY A 39 -3.63 24.97 -13.60
CA GLY A 39 -2.77 25.88 -14.32
C GLY A 39 -2.84 25.56 -15.82
N HIS A 40 -1.99 26.19 -16.63
CA HIS A 40 -2.02 26.04 -18.09
C HIS A 40 -1.87 24.57 -18.59
N GLY A 41 -1.30 23.67 -17.77
CA GLY A 41 -1.11 22.27 -18.14
C GLY A 41 -2.36 21.39 -18.01
N ASN A 42 -3.40 21.84 -17.31
CA ASN A 42 -4.59 21.00 -17.06
C ASN A 42 -5.93 21.76 -17.01
N VAL A 43 -5.92 23.09 -16.98
CA VAL A 43 -7.16 23.88 -16.80
C VAL A 43 -8.10 23.76 -18.00
N LEU A 44 -7.59 23.85 -19.23
CA LEU A 44 -8.39 23.75 -20.47
C LEU A 44 -8.77 22.31 -20.85
N GLY A 45 -8.26 21.33 -20.16
CA GLY A 45 -8.59 19.93 -20.33
C GLY A 45 -9.38 19.39 -19.15
N ILE A 46 -8.66 18.82 -18.15
CA ILE A 46 -9.28 18.22 -16.95
C ILE A 46 -10.13 19.24 -16.18
N GLY A 47 -9.63 20.47 -15.99
CA GLY A 47 -10.37 21.53 -15.27
C GLY A 47 -11.72 21.80 -15.92
N GLN A 48 -11.75 22.03 -17.21
CA GLN A 48 -12.98 22.28 -17.96
C GLN A 48 -13.92 21.07 -17.95
N ALA A 49 -13.38 19.86 -18.10
CA ALA A 49 -14.20 18.64 -18.05
C ALA A 49 -14.88 18.44 -16.71
N LEU A 50 -14.18 18.71 -15.60
CA LEU A 50 -14.73 18.64 -14.24
C LEU A 50 -15.79 19.70 -13.97
N GLU A 51 -15.62 20.92 -14.53
CA GLU A 51 -16.59 22.00 -14.42
C GLU A 51 -17.88 21.67 -15.19
N GLN A 52 -17.74 21.08 -16.37
CA GLN A 52 -18.89 20.73 -17.22
C GLN A 52 -19.70 19.55 -16.68
N ASP A 53 -19.04 18.47 -16.28
CA ASP A 53 -19.69 17.26 -15.79
C ASP A 53 -18.69 16.37 -15.01
N SER A 54 -18.65 16.53 -13.71
CA SER A 54 -17.84 15.67 -12.83
C SER A 54 -18.51 14.34 -12.47
N GLY A 55 -19.75 14.11 -12.90
CA GLY A 55 -20.56 12.97 -12.48
C GLY A 55 -20.74 12.93 -10.96
N ASN A 56 -20.41 11.78 -10.36
CA ASN A 56 -20.44 11.62 -8.89
C ASN A 56 -19.04 11.76 -8.25
N LEU A 57 -18.04 12.27 -8.98
CA LEU A 57 -16.72 12.51 -8.42
C LEU A 57 -16.72 13.77 -7.53
N ILE A 58 -16.15 13.66 -6.35
CA ILE A 58 -15.97 14.79 -5.45
C ILE A 58 -14.73 15.57 -5.89
N VAL A 59 -14.92 16.78 -6.38
CA VAL A 59 -13.82 17.66 -6.79
C VAL A 59 -13.35 18.50 -5.60
N ARG A 60 -12.06 18.47 -5.32
CA ARG A 60 -11.44 19.25 -4.24
C ARG A 60 -10.23 20.00 -4.75
N GLN A 61 -10.20 21.30 -4.51
CA GLN A 61 -9.02 22.11 -4.82
C GLN A 61 -7.93 21.90 -3.76
N GLY A 62 -6.72 21.55 -4.21
CA GLY A 62 -5.52 21.50 -3.37
C GLY A 62 -4.89 22.89 -3.18
N ARG A 63 -3.99 23.01 -2.20
CA ARG A 63 -3.17 24.21 -1.99
C ARG A 63 -1.69 23.97 -2.26
N ASN A 64 -1.29 22.72 -2.29
CA ASN A 64 0.06 22.25 -2.59
C ASN A 64 -0.04 20.85 -3.17
N GLU A 65 0.63 20.57 -4.28
CA GLU A 65 0.48 19.31 -5.02
C GLU A 65 1.01 18.11 -4.23
N GLN A 66 2.15 18.27 -3.55
CA GLN A 66 2.69 17.23 -2.67
C GLN A 66 1.74 16.94 -1.51
N GLY A 67 1.22 18.00 -0.89
CA GLY A 67 0.28 17.90 0.23
C GLY A 67 -1.01 17.17 -0.16
N MET A 68 -1.65 17.55 -1.27
CA MET A 68 -2.89 16.90 -1.73
C MET A 68 -2.66 15.42 -2.10
N ALA A 69 -1.52 15.09 -2.73
CA ALA A 69 -1.19 13.71 -3.07
C ALA A 69 -0.93 12.86 -1.81
N HIS A 70 -0.30 13.41 -0.76
CA HIS A 70 -0.18 12.71 0.53
C HIS A 70 -1.52 12.55 1.25
N VAL A 71 -2.45 13.51 1.13
CA VAL A 71 -3.83 13.35 1.63
C VAL A 71 -4.54 12.20 0.89
N ALA A 72 -4.38 12.09 -0.43
CA ALA A 72 -4.91 10.97 -1.21
C ALA A 72 -4.33 9.61 -0.75
N ILE A 73 -3.03 9.54 -0.45
CA ILE A 73 -2.37 8.35 0.13
C ILE A 73 -3.00 8.02 1.49
N GLY A 74 -3.15 9.00 2.37
CA GLY A 74 -3.78 8.83 3.68
C GLY A 74 -5.22 8.32 3.58
N PHE A 75 -5.99 8.89 2.65
CA PHE A 75 -7.36 8.45 2.36
C PHE A 75 -7.41 6.99 1.88
N ALA A 76 -6.58 6.60 0.92
CA ALA A 76 -6.54 5.23 0.42
C ALA A 76 -6.11 4.24 1.51
N LYS A 77 -5.12 4.59 2.34
CA LYS A 77 -4.67 3.79 3.48
C LYS A 77 -5.79 3.59 4.51
N GLN A 78 -6.51 4.65 4.86
CA GLN A 78 -7.61 4.60 5.83
C GLN A 78 -8.80 3.81 5.32
N ASN A 79 -9.06 3.83 4.01
CA ASN A 79 -10.09 3.03 3.35
C ASN A 79 -9.59 1.62 2.94
N LEU A 80 -8.52 1.12 3.54
CA LEU A 80 -7.97 -0.21 3.31
C LEU A 80 -7.69 -0.50 1.82
N ARG A 81 -7.25 0.52 1.05
CA ARG A 81 -7.00 0.49 -0.40
C ARG A 81 -8.26 0.29 -1.27
N LYS A 82 -9.46 0.34 -0.69
CA LYS A 82 -10.74 0.11 -1.38
C LYS A 82 -11.35 1.35 -2.00
N LYS A 83 -10.76 2.53 -1.73
CA LYS A 83 -11.16 3.82 -2.29
C LYS A 83 -9.93 4.70 -2.49
N ILE A 84 -9.93 5.48 -3.57
CA ILE A 84 -8.86 6.43 -3.87
C ILE A 84 -9.41 7.80 -4.25
N TYR A 85 -8.55 8.80 -4.14
CA TYR A 85 -8.65 10.06 -4.89
C TYR A 85 -7.56 10.09 -5.97
N ALA A 86 -7.92 10.53 -7.17
CA ALA A 86 -6.92 10.92 -8.16
C ALA A 86 -6.39 12.33 -7.84
N CYS A 87 -5.19 12.66 -8.33
CA CYS A 87 -4.59 13.99 -8.18
C CYS A 87 -4.16 14.51 -9.54
N THR A 88 -4.63 15.72 -9.91
CA THR A 88 -4.18 16.42 -11.12
C THR A 88 -3.43 17.69 -10.77
N SER A 89 -2.40 18.01 -11.53
CA SER A 89 -1.61 19.22 -11.41
C SER A 89 -1.30 19.81 -12.77
N SER A 90 -0.88 21.07 -12.76
CA SER A 90 -0.30 21.69 -13.95
C SER A 90 1.01 21.00 -14.36
N VAL A 91 1.54 21.40 -15.50
CA VAL A 91 2.82 20.95 -16.06
C VAL A 91 4.01 21.51 -15.27
N GLY A 92 5.17 20.85 -15.39
CA GLY A 92 6.43 21.36 -14.83
C GLY A 92 6.50 21.29 -13.30
N PRO A 93 6.68 22.43 -12.58
CA PRO A 93 6.86 22.41 -11.12
C PRO A 93 5.67 21.84 -10.37
N GLY A 94 4.43 22.03 -10.83
CA GLY A 94 3.25 21.42 -10.24
C GLY A 94 3.29 19.89 -10.31
N ALA A 95 3.66 19.35 -11.46
CA ALA A 95 3.89 17.91 -11.64
C ALA A 95 5.05 17.41 -10.76
N ALA A 96 6.22 18.06 -10.84
CA ALA A 96 7.42 17.69 -10.08
C ALA A 96 7.15 17.60 -8.58
N ASN A 97 6.30 18.49 -8.04
CA ASN A 97 5.96 18.53 -6.63
C ASN A 97 5.21 17.27 -6.14
N MET A 98 4.67 16.42 -7.02
CA MET A 98 4.03 15.15 -6.65
C MET A 98 4.98 13.94 -6.64
N ILE A 99 6.24 14.07 -7.07
CA ILE A 99 7.18 12.94 -7.19
C ILE A 99 7.43 12.27 -5.84
N THR A 100 7.63 13.03 -4.77
CA THR A 100 7.80 12.49 -3.41
C THR A 100 6.60 11.67 -2.97
N ALA A 101 5.39 12.13 -3.29
CA ALA A 101 4.17 11.38 -2.97
C ALA A 101 4.07 10.09 -3.80
N ALA A 102 4.45 10.11 -5.08
CA ALA A 102 4.53 8.89 -5.90
C ALA A 102 5.49 7.87 -5.30
N ALA A 103 6.69 8.31 -4.91
CA ALA A 103 7.68 7.46 -4.24
C ALA A 103 7.12 6.88 -2.92
N THR A 104 6.45 7.71 -2.11
CA THR A 104 5.81 7.28 -0.87
C THR A 104 4.72 6.22 -1.11
N ALA A 105 3.86 6.42 -2.10
CA ALA A 105 2.79 5.49 -2.46
C ALA A 105 3.37 4.14 -2.93
N THR A 106 4.37 4.17 -3.81
CA THR A 106 5.03 2.98 -4.34
C THR A 106 5.79 2.22 -3.26
N ALA A 107 6.58 2.93 -2.42
CA ALA A 107 7.30 2.31 -1.32
C ALA A 107 6.38 1.65 -0.29
N ASN A 108 5.18 2.20 -0.07
CA ASN A 108 4.20 1.68 0.88
C ASN A 108 3.11 0.80 0.25
N ARG A 109 3.14 0.62 -1.07
CA ARG A 109 2.11 -0.11 -1.83
C ARG A 109 0.70 0.43 -1.54
N ILE A 110 0.54 1.74 -1.64
CA ILE A 110 -0.75 2.41 -1.52
C ILE A 110 -1.18 2.89 -2.90
N PRO A 111 -2.38 2.57 -3.37
CA PRO A 111 -2.85 3.02 -4.69
C PRO A 111 -2.99 4.54 -4.73
N LEU A 112 -2.33 5.16 -5.70
CA LEU A 112 -2.36 6.60 -5.94
C LEU A 112 -2.38 6.85 -7.45
N LEU A 113 -3.42 7.52 -7.95
CA LEU A 113 -3.51 7.91 -9.37
C LEU A 113 -3.10 9.39 -9.52
N LEU A 114 -2.06 9.61 -10.31
CA LEU A 114 -1.52 10.93 -10.63
C LEU A 114 -1.78 11.25 -12.10
N LEU A 115 -2.32 12.42 -12.37
CA LEU A 115 -2.74 12.92 -13.68
C LEU A 115 -2.07 14.28 -13.94
N PRO A 116 -0.73 14.36 -14.03
CA PRO A 116 -0.05 15.62 -14.31
C PRO A 116 -0.28 16.04 -15.74
N GLY A 117 -0.42 17.36 -15.97
CA GLY A 117 -0.30 17.94 -17.29
C GLY A 117 1.11 17.69 -17.85
N ASP A 118 1.23 17.65 -19.19
CA ASP A 118 2.52 17.46 -19.87
C ASP A 118 2.70 18.47 -21.00
N VAL A 119 3.86 18.47 -21.62
CA VAL A 119 4.18 19.27 -22.80
C VAL A 119 3.22 18.97 -23.97
N PHE A 120 3.22 19.82 -24.98
CA PHE A 120 2.43 19.59 -26.19
C PHE A 120 2.92 18.36 -26.96
N ALA A 121 2.01 17.48 -27.35
CA ALA A 121 2.31 16.29 -28.15
C ALA A 121 2.30 16.56 -29.66
N THR A 122 1.54 17.57 -30.12
CA THR A 122 1.30 17.83 -31.56
C THR A 122 2.01 19.06 -32.10
N ARG A 123 2.71 19.82 -31.24
CA ARG A 123 3.45 21.02 -31.64
C ARG A 123 4.94 20.71 -31.79
N GLN A 124 5.63 21.54 -32.58
CA GLN A 124 7.10 21.59 -32.54
C GLN A 124 7.50 22.30 -31.26
N PRO A 125 8.02 21.58 -30.24
CA PRO A 125 8.26 22.19 -28.96
C PRO A 125 9.62 22.87 -28.93
N ASP A 126 9.61 24.21 -28.92
CA ASP A 126 10.58 24.90 -28.09
C ASP A 126 10.14 24.73 -26.62
N PRO A 127 10.99 25.00 -25.62
CA PRO A 127 10.60 24.84 -24.23
C PRO A 127 9.30 25.58 -23.93
N VAL A 128 8.29 24.84 -23.49
CA VAL A 128 7.02 25.44 -23.05
C VAL A 128 7.18 26.06 -21.66
N LEU A 129 6.27 26.96 -21.30
CA LEU A 129 6.25 27.60 -19.98
C LEU A 129 6.42 26.56 -18.86
N GLN A 130 7.38 26.81 -17.95
CA GLN A 130 7.68 25.97 -16.78
C GLN A 130 8.20 24.56 -17.11
N GLN A 131 8.73 24.33 -18.29
CA GLN A 131 9.37 23.07 -18.63
C GLN A 131 10.90 23.13 -18.55
N ILE A 132 11.52 21.95 -18.45
CA ILE A 132 12.95 21.79 -18.50
C ILE A 132 13.39 21.85 -19.96
N GLU A 133 14.44 22.61 -20.23
CA GLU A 133 15.11 22.61 -21.54
C GLU A 133 16.26 21.60 -21.54
N GLN A 134 16.10 20.53 -22.30
CA GLN A 134 17.09 19.46 -22.42
C GLN A 134 17.73 19.48 -23.82
N PHE A 135 18.96 19.98 -23.93
CA PHE A 135 19.66 20.10 -25.22
C PHE A 135 19.94 18.77 -25.90
N HIS A 136 20.10 17.71 -25.13
CA HIS A 136 20.49 16.39 -25.63
C HIS A 136 19.30 15.49 -25.97
N ASP A 137 18.10 15.81 -25.47
CA ASP A 137 16.89 15.02 -25.73
C ASP A 137 15.63 15.88 -25.51
N LEU A 138 15.05 16.35 -26.61
CA LEU A 138 13.84 17.16 -26.58
C LEU A 138 12.56 16.39 -26.24
N SER A 139 12.62 15.06 -26.18
CA SER A 139 11.49 14.21 -25.79
C SER A 139 11.30 14.11 -24.28
N ILE A 140 12.28 14.51 -23.48
CA ILE A 140 12.23 14.46 -22.02
C ILE A 140 11.38 15.63 -21.50
N SER A 141 10.39 15.30 -20.65
CA SER A 141 9.66 16.27 -19.83
C SER A 141 9.88 16.00 -18.34
N THR A 142 9.44 16.95 -17.48
CA THR A 142 9.44 16.74 -16.02
C THR A 142 8.75 15.44 -15.61
N ASN A 143 7.73 15.02 -16.35
CA ASN A 143 6.97 13.81 -16.03
C ASN A 143 7.74 12.50 -16.21
N ASP A 144 8.88 12.51 -16.94
CA ASP A 144 9.74 11.34 -17.07
C ASP A 144 10.39 10.94 -15.73
N ALA A 145 10.52 11.87 -14.78
CA ALA A 145 10.99 11.59 -13.43
C ALA A 145 10.07 10.65 -12.63
N PHE A 146 8.79 10.58 -12.96
CA PHE A 146 7.85 9.65 -12.34
C PHE A 146 8.10 8.19 -12.72
N LYS A 147 8.80 7.90 -13.82
CA LYS A 147 9.09 6.52 -14.26
C LYS A 147 9.80 5.71 -13.18
N ALA A 148 10.72 6.34 -12.44
CA ALA A 148 11.48 5.67 -11.38
C ALA A 148 10.68 5.41 -10.11
N VAL A 149 9.56 6.10 -9.90
CA VAL A 149 8.78 6.08 -8.64
C VAL A 149 7.35 5.61 -8.81
N SER A 150 6.91 5.27 -10.03
CA SER A 150 5.57 4.75 -10.32
C SER A 150 5.61 3.25 -10.62
N LYS A 151 4.57 2.52 -10.23
CA LYS A 151 4.33 1.12 -10.61
C LYS A 151 3.85 0.97 -12.04
N TYR A 152 3.16 1.98 -12.52
CA TYR A 152 2.80 2.14 -13.91
C TYR A 152 2.89 3.60 -14.30
N TRP A 153 3.51 3.86 -15.43
CA TRP A 153 3.66 5.18 -16.02
C TRP A 153 3.33 5.11 -17.51
N ASP A 154 2.54 6.08 -17.99
CA ASP A 154 2.27 6.23 -19.42
C ASP A 154 2.12 7.70 -19.79
N ARG A 155 2.36 8.03 -21.07
CA ARG A 155 2.10 9.34 -21.67
C ARG A 155 1.05 9.19 -22.74
N VAL A 156 -0.10 9.79 -22.55
CA VAL A 156 -1.22 9.74 -23.49
C VAL A 156 -1.02 10.81 -24.57
N SER A 157 -0.19 10.49 -25.56
CA SER A 157 0.13 11.42 -26.67
C SER A 157 -0.90 11.44 -27.79
N ARG A 158 -1.87 10.52 -27.76
CA ARG A 158 -2.97 10.40 -28.72
C ARG A 158 -4.25 9.98 -27.99
N PRO A 159 -5.44 10.45 -28.41
CA PRO A 159 -6.70 10.14 -27.73
C PRO A 159 -6.98 8.65 -27.56
N GLU A 160 -6.70 7.84 -28.58
CA GLU A 160 -6.94 6.39 -28.56
C GLU A 160 -6.10 5.64 -27.51
N GLN A 161 -4.96 6.16 -27.10
CA GLN A 161 -4.09 5.57 -26.08
C GLN A 161 -4.71 5.64 -24.68
N LEU A 162 -5.63 6.59 -24.44
CA LEU A 162 -6.30 6.75 -23.16
C LEU A 162 -6.94 5.44 -22.67
N MET A 163 -7.55 4.69 -23.57
CA MET A 163 -8.28 3.47 -23.22
C MET A 163 -7.35 2.41 -22.60
N THR A 164 -6.24 2.13 -23.25
CA THR A 164 -5.26 1.16 -22.75
C THR A 164 -4.56 1.67 -21.47
N ALA A 165 -4.18 2.94 -21.45
CA ALA A 165 -3.55 3.56 -20.27
C ALA A 165 -4.45 3.48 -19.03
N CYS A 166 -5.74 3.80 -19.17
CA CYS A 166 -6.70 3.73 -18.07
C CYS A 166 -6.95 2.29 -17.57
N ILE A 167 -7.04 1.31 -18.48
CA ILE A 167 -7.22 -0.09 -18.10
C ILE A 167 -5.99 -0.61 -17.34
N ASN A 168 -4.78 -0.30 -17.81
CA ASN A 168 -3.55 -0.66 -17.10
C ASN A 168 -3.41 0.07 -15.77
N ALA A 169 -3.84 1.33 -15.68
CA ALA A 169 -3.90 2.07 -14.43
C ALA A 169 -4.76 1.31 -13.40
N MET A 170 -5.98 0.91 -13.78
CA MET A 170 -6.86 0.16 -12.87
C MET A 170 -6.27 -1.18 -12.45
N ARG A 171 -5.64 -1.92 -13.35
CA ARG A 171 -4.96 -3.19 -13.05
C ARG A 171 -3.93 -3.03 -11.92
N VAL A 172 -3.15 -1.97 -11.94
CA VAL A 172 -2.15 -1.71 -10.90
C VAL A 172 -2.77 -1.16 -9.61
N LEU A 173 -3.73 -0.24 -9.73
CA LEU A 173 -4.36 0.38 -8.56
C LEU A 173 -5.21 -0.60 -7.74
N THR A 174 -5.73 -1.65 -8.37
CA THR A 174 -6.56 -2.66 -7.71
C THR A 174 -5.81 -3.95 -7.36
N ASP A 175 -4.50 -4.03 -7.62
CA ASP A 175 -3.68 -5.20 -7.28
C ASP A 175 -3.44 -5.28 -5.77
N PRO A 176 -3.87 -6.35 -5.08
CA PRO A 176 -3.67 -6.50 -3.64
C PRO A 176 -2.21 -6.75 -3.26
N ALA A 177 -1.39 -7.28 -4.18
CA ALA A 177 -0.01 -7.69 -3.92
C ALA A 177 1.00 -6.59 -4.23
N ASP A 178 0.84 -5.86 -5.35
CA ASP A 178 1.87 -4.95 -5.85
C ASP A 178 1.32 -3.60 -6.37
N THR A 179 0.33 -3.02 -5.70
CA THR A 179 -0.16 -1.67 -5.99
C THR A 179 0.85 -0.58 -5.61
N GLY A 180 0.63 0.63 -6.08
CA GLY A 180 1.46 1.80 -5.81
C GLY A 180 0.99 3.01 -6.59
N ALA A 181 1.90 3.96 -6.83
CA ALA A 181 1.62 5.10 -7.69
C ALA A 181 1.45 4.68 -9.15
N VAL A 182 0.44 5.25 -9.77
CA VAL A 182 0.21 5.21 -11.22
C VAL A 182 0.23 6.64 -11.73
N THR A 183 1.04 6.91 -12.74
CA THR A 183 1.12 8.24 -13.35
C THR A 183 0.73 8.17 -14.81
N LEU A 184 -0.30 8.91 -15.19
CA LEU A 184 -0.68 9.13 -16.58
C LEU A 184 -0.38 10.60 -16.93
N ALA A 185 0.69 10.82 -17.67
CA ALA A 185 1.09 12.13 -18.16
C ALA A 185 0.17 12.53 -19.33
N LEU A 186 -0.45 13.71 -19.21
CA LEU A 186 -1.49 14.16 -20.13
C LEU A 186 -1.07 15.46 -20.82
N PRO A 187 -0.53 15.38 -22.05
CA PRO A 187 -0.20 16.58 -22.83
C PRO A 187 -1.40 17.51 -22.94
N GLN A 188 -1.16 18.82 -22.74
CA GLN A 188 -2.22 19.81 -22.59
C GLN A 188 -3.09 19.99 -23.84
N ASP A 189 -2.54 19.79 -25.04
CA ASP A 189 -3.28 19.81 -26.31
C ASP A 189 -4.14 18.54 -26.48
N VAL A 190 -3.59 17.38 -26.13
CA VAL A 190 -4.31 16.10 -26.23
C VAL A 190 -5.48 16.04 -25.26
N GLN A 191 -5.41 16.64 -24.08
CA GLN A 191 -6.54 16.70 -23.14
C GLN A 191 -7.81 17.29 -23.77
N ALA A 192 -7.66 18.28 -24.67
CA ALA A 192 -8.75 18.96 -25.34
C ALA A 192 -9.11 18.32 -26.71
N GLU A 193 -8.33 17.38 -27.18
CA GLU A 193 -8.58 16.70 -28.46
C GLU A 193 -9.82 15.81 -28.40
N ALA A 194 -10.74 15.96 -29.37
CA ALA A 194 -11.97 15.18 -29.43
C ALA A 194 -11.78 13.86 -30.20
N TYR A 195 -12.33 12.79 -29.64
CA TYR A 195 -12.28 11.45 -30.23
C TYR A 195 -13.61 10.71 -30.06
N ASP A 196 -13.89 9.76 -30.93
CA ASP A 196 -15.11 8.94 -30.88
C ASP A 196 -14.87 7.70 -29.98
N PHE A 197 -15.00 7.88 -28.67
CA PHE A 197 -14.78 6.83 -27.68
C PHE A 197 -15.88 5.77 -27.73
N PRO A 198 -15.55 4.47 -27.73
CA PRO A 198 -16.55 3.41 -27.64
C PRO A 198 -17.34 3.49 -26.33
N GLU A 199 -18.67 3.35 -26.39
CA GLU A 199 -19.52 3.41 -25.20
C GLU A 199 -19.09 2.42 -24.09
N TYR A 200 -18.60 1.21 -24.47
CA TYR A 200 -18.15 0.20 -23.48
C TYR A 200 -16.99 0.68 -22.61
N PHE A 201 -16.15 1.59 -23.10
CA PHE A 201 -15.05 2.17 -22.32
C PHE A 201 -15.57 3.03 -21.17
N LEU A 202 -16.68 3.71 -21.38
CA LEU A 202 -17.29 4.66 -20.46
C LEU A 202 -18.28 4.02 -19.47
N GLN A 203 -18.62 2.73 -19.65
CA GLN A 203 -19.57 2.03 -18.79
C GLN A 203 -19.01 1.71 -17.42
N LYS A 204 -19.91 1.47 -16.46
CA LYS A 204 -19.57 0.98 -15.14
C LYS A 204 -18.74 -0.30 -15.23
N ARG A 205 -17.60 -0.30 -14.58
CA ARG A 205 -16.68 -1.44 -14.47
C ARG A 205 -16.46 -1.82 -13.02
N VAL A 206 -16.62 -3.08 -12.71
CA VAL A 206 -16.38 -3.63 -11.38
C VAL A 206 -15.13 -4.49 -11.43
N HIS A 207 -14.09 -4.09 -10.70
CA HIS A 207 -12.85 -4.85 -10.55
C HIS A 207 -13.01 -5.78 -9.35
N ARG A 208 -12.95 -7.09 -9.59
CA ARG A 208 -13.04 -8.08 -8.52
C ARG A 208 -11.68 -8.28 -7.88
N ILE A 209 -11.62 -8.10 -6.57
CA ILE A 209 -10.43 -8.35 -5.76
C ILE A 209 -10.71 -9.64 -4.98
N GLU A 210 -10.25 -10.76 -5.52
CA GLU A 210 -10.44 -12.07 -4.92
C GLU A 210 -9.33 -12.39 -3.93
N ARG A 211 -9.67 -13.13 -2.86
CA ARG A 211 -8.70 -13.61 -1.88
C ARG A 211 -7.93 -14.80 -2.46
N THR A 212 -6.60 -14.72 -2.47
CA THR A 212 -5.75 -15.86 -2.86
C THR A 212 -5.81 -16.93 -1.77
N LEU A 213 -6.26 -18.13 -2.10
CA LEU A 213 -6.36 -19.24 -1.15
C LEU A 213 -5.03 -19.96 -1.00
N PRO A 214 -4.63 -20.38 0.21
CA PRO A 214 -3.47 -21.23 0.41
C PRO A 214 -3.74 -22.65 -0.12
N THR A 215 -2.74 -23.26 -0.74
CA THR A 215 -2.81 -24.66 -1.19
C THR A 215 -2.58 -25.64 -0.03
N GLU A 216 -3.04 -26.86 -0.17
CA GLU A 216 -2.81 -27.92 0.84
C GLU A 216 -1.32 -28.16 1.15
N PRO A 217 -0.40 -28.23 0.14
CA PRO A 217 1.03 -28.36 0.43
C PRO A 217 1.59 -27.18 1.24
N MET A 218 1.16 -25.94 0.95
CA MET A 218 1.57 -24.76 1.73
C MET A 218 1.12 -24.87 3.19
N LEU A 219 -0.15 -25.26 3.42
CA LEU A 219 -0.70 -25.42 4.76
C LEU A 219 0.01 -26.55 5.52
N LYS A 220 0.27 -27.69 4.87
CA LYS A 220 1.01 -28.81 5.47
C LYS A 220 2.39 -28.37 5.94
N SER A 221 3.17 -27.72 5.08
CA SER A 221 4.51 -27.23 5.43
C SER A 221 4.48 -26.20 6.57
N ALA A 222 3.48 -25.32 6.56
CA ALA A 222 3.29 -24.34 7.63
C ALA A 222 2.97 -25.01 8.98
N ILE A 223 2.08 -26.01 8.99
CA ILE A 223 1.69 -26.76 10.19
C ILE A 223 2.88 -27.52 10.75
N GLU A 224 3.62 -28.24 9.91
CA GLU A 224 4.81 -29.00 10.33
C GLU A 224 5.83 -28.07 11.00
N LEU A 225 6.05 -26.89 10.43
CA LEU A 225 6.97 -25.90 10.96
C LEU A 225 6.49 -25.34 12.30
N ILE A 226 5.22 -24.97 12.42
CA ILE A 226 4.62 -24.47 13.68
C ILE A 226 4.72 -25.53 14.76
N MET A 227 4.32 -26.78 14.48
CA MET A 227 4.34 -27.87 15.45
C MET A 227 5.74 -28.22 15.93
N SER A 228 6.78 -28.00 15.14
CA SER A 228 8.17 -28.24 15.53
C SER A 228 8.76 -27.11 16.39
N SER A 229 8.14 -25.94 16.43
CA SER A 229 8.65 -24.77 17.14
C SER A 229 8.37 -24.80 18.65
N LYS A 230 9.25 -24.16 19.41
CA LYS A 230 9.17 -24.06 20.88
C LYS A 230 8.95 -22.62 21.34
N LYS A 231 9.43 -21.65 20.54
CA LYS A 231 9.40 -20.21 20.82
C LYS A 231 8.86 -19.40 19.63
N PRO A 232 7.63 -19.67 19.16
CA PRO A 232 7.08 -18.96 18.02
C PRO A 232 6.73 -17.53 18.37
N LEU A 233 6.99 -16.59 17.43
CA LEU A 233 6.58 -15.20 17.49
C LEU A 233 5.92 -14.81 16.16
N ILE A 234 4.72 -14.25 16.21
CA ILE A 234 4.07 -13.67 15.03
C ILE A 234 4.59 -12.24 14.83
N VAL A 235 4.89 -11.89 13.58
CA VAL A 235 5.16 -10.51 13.14
C VAL A 235 4.01 -10.04 12.27
N CYS A 236 3.12 -9.23 12.87
CA CYS A 236 1.94 -8.67 12.24
C CYS A 236 2.32 -7.48 11.34
N GLY A 237 2.16 -7.64 10.04
CA GLY A 237 2.37 -6.59 9.05
C GLY A 237 1.09 -5.91 8.57
N GLY A 238 1.23 -4.93 7.69
CA GLY A 238 0.10 -4.19 7.10
C GLY A 238 -0.89 -5.06 6.32
N GLY A 239 -0.45 -6.21 5.82
CA GLY A 239 -1.31 -7.16 5.11
C GLY A 239 -2.46 -7.69 5.98
N VAL A 240 -2.28 -7.79 7.30
CA VAL A 240 -3.36 -8.17 8.23
C VAL A 240 -4.49 -7.14 8.19
N ARG A 241 -4.17 -5.86 8.14
CA ARG A 241 -5.19 -4.79 8.03
C ARG A 241 -5.88 -4.80 6.67
N TYR A 242 -5.12 -4.91 5.58
CA TYR A 242 -5.67 -4.87 4.22
C TYR A 242 -6.49 -6.13 3.87
N SER A 243 -6.16 -7.26 4.49
CA SER A 243 -6.94 -8.49 4.41
C SER A 243 -8.15 -8.51 5.37
N GLU A 244 -8.29 -7.50 6.26
CA GLU A 244 -9.30 -7.49 7.34
C GLU A 244 -9.22 -8.75 8.23
N ALA A 245 -7.98 -9.21 8.51
CA ALA A 245 -7.69 -10.45 9.25
C ALA A 245 -7.40 -10.22 10.74
N ALA A 246 -7.76 -9.08 11.30
CA ALA A 246 -7.45 -8.73 12.69
C ALA A 246 -8.06 -9.71 13.71
N GLU A 247 -9.33 -10.08 13.53
CA GLU A 247 -10.01 -11.04 14.41
C GLU A 247 -9.45 -12.46 14.25
N GLN A 248 -9.06 -12.85 13.02
CA GLN A 248 -8.42 -14.15 12.78
C GLN A 248 -7.04 -14.21 13.42
N LEU A 249 -6.25 -13.13 13.35
CA LEU A 249 -4.96 -13.05 14.03
C LEU A 249 -5.13 -13.16 15.55
N LYS A 250 -6.07 -12.41 16.12
CA LYS A 250 -6.39 -12.46 17.54
C LYS A 250 -6.78 -13.86 17.97
N HIS A 251 -7.74 -14.47 17.27
CA HIS A 251 -8.20 -15.82 17.55
C HIS A 251 -7.09 -16.86 17.44
N PHE A 252 -6.21 -16.76 16.43
CA PHE A 252 -5.05 -17.64 16.27
C PHE A 252 -4.07 -17.49 17.43
N ALA A 253 -3.72 -16.25 17.80
CA ALA A 253 -2.83 -15.95 18.91
C ALA A 253 -3.38 -16.49 20.25
N GLU A 254 -4.67 -16.28 20.52
CA GLU A 254 -5.34 -16.77 21.74
C GLU A 254 -5.45 -18.29 21.79
N THR A 255 -5.84 -18.92 20.66
CA THR A 255 -6.05 -20.38 20.61
C THR A 255 -4.74 -21.14 20.84
N PHE A 256 -3.66 -20.69 20.24
CA PHE A 256 -2.36 -21.35 20.32
C PHE A 256 -1.40 -20.69 21.30
N HIS A 257 -1.83 -19.64 21.97
CA HIS A 257 -1.08 -18.83 22.94
C HIS A 257 0.21 -18.24 22.34
N ILE A 258 0.24 -17.92 21.04
CA ILE A 258 1.42 -17.38 20.37
C ILE A 258 1.41 -15.85 20.46
N PRO A 259 2.47 -15.21 20.99
CA PRO A 259 2.55 -13.76 21.04
C PRO A 259 2.71 -13.17 19.65
N PHE A 260 2.25 -11.94 19.46
CA PHE A 260 2.48 -11.20 18.24
C PHE A 260 3.08 -9.82 18.49
N ALA A 261 4.04 -9.48 17.65
CA ALA A 261 4.62 -8.15 17.55
C ALA A 261 4.09 -7.44 16.29
N GLU A 262 4.06 -6.12 16.31
CA GLU A 262 3.53 -5.30 15.21
C GLU A 262 4.66 -4.59 14.45
N THR A 263 4.59 -4.57 13.13
CA THR A 263 5.37 -3.64 12.32
C THR A 263 4.71 -2.26 12.31
N GLN A 264 5.39 -1.21 11.83
CA GLN A 264 4.78 0.11 11.66
C GLN A 264 3.49 0.07 10.80
N ALA A 265 3.47 -0.75 9.76
CA ALA A 265 2.30 -0.91 8.91
C ALA A 265 1.20 -1.78 9.54
N GLY A 266 1.57 -2.70 10.42
CA GLY A 266 0.66 -3.59 11.15
C GLY A 266 0.08 -2.98 12.42
N LYS A 267 0.66 -1.89 12.90
CA LYS A 267 0.20 -1.20 14.11
C LYS A 267 -1.30 -0.94 14.10
N SER A 268 -1.92 -1.21 15.25
CA SER A 268 -3.37 -1.05 15.46
C SER A 268 -4.25 -1.99 14.62
N ALA A 269 -3.71 -3.09 14.11
CA ALA A 269 -4.53 -4.20 13.62
C ALA A 269 -5.30 -4.83 14.79
N VAL A 270 -4.63 -5.01 15.93
CA VAL A 270 -5.20 -5.43 17.21
C VAL A 270 -4.84 -4.38 18.26
N VAL A 271 -5.71 -4.16 19.25
CA VAL A 271 -5.47 -3.17 20.32
C VAL A 271 -4.18 -3.48 21.09
N SER A 272 -3.48 -2.43 21.52
CA SER A 272 -2.16 -2.57 22.18
C SER A 272 -2.25 -3.26 23.54
N GLU A 273 -3.40 -3.19 24.20
CA GLU A 273 -3.67 -3.79 25.52
C GLU A 273 -3.90 -5.29 25.46
N HIS A 274 -4.03 -5.87 24.27
CA HIS A 274 -4.26 -7.31 24.10
C HIS A 274 -3.12 -8.12 24.77
N SER A 275 -3.48 -9.17 25.51
CA SER A 275 -2.53 -9.94 26.35
C SER A 275 -1.36 -10.53 25.55
N PHE A 276 -1.60 -10.94 24.30
CA PHE A 276 -0.58 -11.49 23.40
C PHE A 276 0.13 -10.43 22.55
N ASN A 277 -0.30 -9.16 22.58
CA ASN A 277 0.42 -8.07 21.92
C ASN A 277 1.68 -7.72 22.74
N VAL A 278 2.85 -7.86 22.12
CA VAL A 278 4.14 -7.55 22.74
C VAL A 278 4.75 -6.25 22.23
N GLY A 279 3.98 -5.49 21.43
CA GLY A 279 4.32 -4.16 20.91
C GLY A 279 5.05 -4.16 19.59
N GLY A 280 5.63 -3.03 19.23
CA GLY A 280 6.35 -2.84 17.97
C GLY A 280 7.66 -3.59 17.93
N VAL A 281 7.99 -4.17 16.75
CA VAL A 281 9.27 -4.86 16.49
C VAL A 281 10.13 -4.08 15.52
N GLY A 282 11.44 -4.13 15.68
CA GLY A 282 12.43 -3.53 14.79
C GLY A 282 13.18 -2.36 15.39
N GLU A 283 13.74 -1.49 14.56
CA GLU A 283 14.63 -0.38 14.95
C GLU A 283 13.96 0.58 15.95
N THR A 284 12.73 0.96 15.69
CA THR A 284 11.90 1.75 16.62
C THR A 284 10.90 0.88 17.39
N GLY A 285 11.20 -0.39 17.53
CA GLY A 285 10.40 -1.32 18.29
C GLY A 285 10.57 -1.16 19.81
N CYS A 286 9.66 -1.78 20.57
CA CYS A 286 9.78 -1.80 22.03
C CYS A 286 10.67 -2.95 22.50
N LEU A 287 11.20 -2.78 23.72
CA LEU A 287 12.11 -3.75 24.34
C LEU A 287 11.51 -5.17 24.37
N ALA A 288 10.24 -5.31 24.74
CA ALA A 288 9.60 -6.62 24.88
C ALA A 288 9.56 -7.39 23.54
N ALA A 289 9.10 -6.75 22.46
CA ALA A 289 9.03 -7.37 21.15
C ALA A 289 10.42 -7.75 20.62
N ASN A 290 11.41 -6.86 20.82
CA ASN A 290 12.77 -7.08 20.35
C ASN A 290 13.49 -8.20 21.11
N LEU A 291 13.30 -8.33 22.42
CA LEU A 291 13.83 -9.43 23.23
C LEU A 291 13.24 -10.76 22.76
N LEU A 292 11.93 -10.84 22.54
CA LEU A 292 11.28 -12.06 22.07
C LEU A 292 11.69 -12.43 20.64
N ALA A 293 11.82 -11.44 19.76
CA ALA A 293 12.30 -11.69 18.39
C ALA A 293 13.73 -12.22 18.35
N LYS A 294 14.58 -11.80 19.30
CA LYS A 294 15.95 -12.27 19.45
C LYS A 294 16.04 -13.74 19.86
N GLU A 295 15.08 -14.21 20.66
CA GLU A 295 15.07 -15.57 21.19
C GLU A 295 14.24 -16.55 20.36
N ALA A 296 13.32 -16.07 19.54
CA ALA A 296 12.36 -16.89 18.78
C ALA A 296 13.07 -17.92 17.92
N ASP A 297 12.55 -19.16 17.92
CA ASP A 297 12.98 -20.22 17.00
C ASP A 297 12.10 -20.31 15.75
N LEU A 298 10.94 -19.62 15.76
CA LEU A 298 10.07 -19.46 14.60
C LEU A 298 9.51 -18.05 14.56
N ILE A 299 9.71 -17.35 13.45
CA ILE A 299 9.05 -16.10 13.12
C ILE A 299 7.94 -16.38 12.11
N ILE A 300 6.69 -16.10 12.50
CA ILE A 300 5.52 -16.21 11.62
C ILE A 300 5.17 -14.81 11.11
N GLY A 301 5.68 -14.46 9.94
CA GLY A 301 5.37 -13.18 9.30
C GLY A 301 4.04 -13.21 8.59
N ILE A 302 3.10 -12.37 8.99
CA ILE A 302 1.76 -12.28 8.41
C ILE A 302 1.57 -10.92 7.75
N GLY A 303 1.56 -10.90 6.42
CA GLY A 303 1.41 -9.66 5.65
C GLY A 303 2.51 -8.63 5.89
N THR A 304 3.69 -9.07 6.32
CA THR A 304 4.87 -8.22 6.51
C THR A 304 5.79 -8.28 5.30
N ARG A 305 6.50 -7.17 5.05
CA ARG A 305 7.49 -7.09 3.97
C ARG A 305 8.92 -7.30 4.46
N TYR A 306 9.11 -7.49 5.76
CA TYR A 306 10.43 -7.58 6.39
C TYR A 306 11.39 -6.48 5.86
N THR A 307 10.93 -5.22 5.96
CA THR A 307 11.77 -4.08 5.63
C THR A 307 12.96 -4.05 6.59
N ASP A 308 14.03 -3.40 6.17
CA ASP A 308 15.22 -3.24 6.99
C ASP A 308 14.89 -2.66 8.38
N PHE A 309 14.03 -1.67 8.40
CA PHE A 309 13.54 -1.05 9.64
C PHE A 309 12.79 -2.00 10.59
N THR A 310 12.05 -2.99 10.04
CA THR A 310 11.35 -4.01 10.84
C THR A 310 12.31 -5.07 11.39
N THR A 311 13.41 -5.33 10.68
CA THR A 311 14.33 -6.44 11.00
C THR A 311 15.64 -5.96 11.61
N SER A 312 15.87 -4.63 11.72
CA SER A 312 17.16 -4.03 12.11
C SER A 312 18.30 -4.67 11.29
N SER A 313 18.20 -4.61 9.96
CA SER A 313 19.14 -5.27 9.04
C SER A 313 19.28 -6.77 9.30
N LYS A 314 18.21 -7.44 9.70
CA LYS A 314 18.12 -8.86 10.14
C LYS A 314 18.82 -9.15 11.47
N TRP A 315 19.44 -8.15 12.10
CA TRP A 315 20.16 -8.28 13.36
C TRP A 315 19.27 -8.69 14.54
N ILE A 316 17.97 -8.41 14.47
CA ILE A 316 17.03 -8.72 15.56
C ILE A 316 16.82 -10.24 15.75
N PHE A 317 17.06 -11.08 14.74
CA PHE A 317 16.87 -12.51 14.79
C PHE A 317 18.21 -13.20 15.12
N GLN A 318 18.49 -13.39 16.40
CA GLN A 318 19.81 -13.89 16.86
C GLN A 318 19.84 -15.36 17.24
N ASN A 319 18.68 -16.00 17.32
CA ASN A 319 18.65 -17.44 17.56
C ASN A 319 19.21 -18.17 16.33
N PRO A 320 20.30 -18.97 16.46
CA PRO A 320 20.88 -19.68 15.31
C PRO A 320 19.95 -20.71 14.66
N GLU A 321 18.93 -21.18 15.39
CA GLU A 321 17.93 -22.15 14.93
C GLU A 321 16.66 -21.47 14.38
N VAL A 322 16.64 -20.11 14.25
CA VAL A 322 15.45 -19.39 13.81
C VAL A 322 15.02 -19.80 12.41
N LYS A 323 13.74 -20.11 12.26
CA LYS A 323 13.08 -20.41 11.00
C LYS A 323 12.02 -19.37 10.72
N PHE A 324 11.63 -19.24 9.44
CA PHE A 324 10.63 -18.26 9.01
C PHE A 324 9.47 -18.96 8.31
N LEU A 325 8.25 -18.57 8.67
CA LEU A 325 7.02 -18.89 7.96
C LEU A 325 6.41 -17.59 7.45
N ASN A 326 6.29 -17.42 6.15
CA ASN A 326 5.89 -16.16 5.53
C ASN A 326 4.53 -16.29 4.84
N ILE A 327 3.49 -15.71 5.43
CA ILE A 327 2.14 -15.63 4.87
C ILE A 327 1.99 -14.25 4.21
N ASN A 328 1.93 -14.20 2.88
CA ASN A 328 1.84 -12.94 2.15
C ASN A 328 1.22 -13.15 0.76
N VAL A 329 0.36 -12.23 0.32
CA VAL A 329 -0.20 -12.25 -1.06
C VAL A 329 0.86 -11.95 -2.12
N ALA A 330 1.92 -11.23 -1.77
CA ALA A 330 3.05 -10.94 -2.65
C ALA A 330 4.12 -12.03 -2.52
N ARG A 331 4.32 -12.82 -3.57
CA ARG A 331 5.35 -13.86 -3.61
C ARG A 331 6.75 -13.32 -3.31
N PHE A 332 7.06 -12.11 -3.78
CA PHE A 332 8.35 -11.46 -3.52
C PHE A 332 8.64 -11.31 -2.01
N ASP A 333 7.63 -10.94 -1.21
CA ASP A 333 7.80 -10.80 0.24
C ASP A 333 7.73 -12.14 0.97
N ALA A 334 6.92 -13.07 0.50
CA ALA A 334 6.86 -14.42 1.06
C ALA A 334 8.19 -15.19 0.90
N TYR A 335 8.98 -14.84 -0.12
CA TYR A 335 10.28 -15.49 -0.40
C TYR A 335 11.42 -15.00 0.52
N LYS A 336 11.26 -13.87 1.21
CA LYS A 336 12.31 -13.27 2.05
C LYS A 336 12.72 -14.18 3.20
N LEU A 337 13.97 -14.01 3.63
CA LEU A 337 14.57 -14.73 4.77
C LEU A 337 14.62 -16.25 4.59
N ASP A 338 14.59 -16.74 3.36
CA ASP A 338 14.60 -18.16 3.02
C ASP A 338 13.54 -18.98 3.79
N GLY A 339 12.39 -18.36 4.03
CA GLY A 339 11.31 -18.92 4.83
C GLY A 339 10.39 -19.86 4.06
N VAL A 340 9.65 -20.68 4.78
CA VAL A 340 8.52 -21.43 4.24
C VAL A 340 7.46 -20.45 3.77
N GLN A 341 7.08 -20.55 2.48
CA GLN A 341 6.21 -19.59 1.82
C GLN A 341 4.76 -20.06 1.81
N VAL A 342 3.85 -19.20 2.27
CA VAL A 342 2.41 -19.33 2.03
C VAL A 342 1.96 -18.10 1.25
N VAL A 343 1.95 -18.24 -0.09
CA VAL A 343 1.53 -17.14 -0.99
C VAL A 343 0.01 -17.11 -1.05
N ALA A 344 -0.60 -16.45 -0.07
CA ALA A 344 -2.05 -16.42 0.11
C ALA A 344 -2.49 -15.22 0.96
N ASP A 345 -3.81 -15.00 0.98
CA ASP A 345 -4.47 -14.01 1.82
C ASP A 345 -4.34 -14.38 3.31
N ALA A 346 -4.12 -13.36 4.16
CA ALA A 346 -3.88 -13.58 5.59
C ALA A 346 -5.12 -14.13 6.31
N LYS A 347 -6.32 -13.63 6.00
CA LYS A 347 -7.58 -14.08 6.63
C LYS A 347 -7.84 -15.55 6.32
N GLU A 348 -7.84 -15.90 5.04
CA GLU A 348 -8.07 -17.26 4.57
C GLU A 348 -7.03 -18.26 5.13
N THR A 349 -5.78 -17.82 5.20
CA THR A 349 -4.70 -18.68 5.73
C THR A 349 -4.86 -18.90 7.22
N LEU A 350 -5.11 -17.86 8.01
CA LEU A 350 -5.28 -17.97 9.46
C LEU A 350 -6.49 -18.85 9.82
N GLU A 351 -7.62 -18.70 9.12
CA GLU A 351 -8.80 -19.54 9.34
C GLU A 351 -8.49 -21.01 9.10
N LYS A 352 -7.84 -21.34 7.98
CA LYS A 352 -7.47 -22.73 7.64
C LYS A 352 -6.42 -23.30 8.57
N LEU A 353 -5.38 -22.53 8.92
CA LEU A 353 -4.38 -22.96 9.89
C LEU A 353 -5.01 -23.21 11.27
N THR A 354 -5.90 -22.35 11.72
CA THR A 354 -6.61 -22.54 12.99
C THR A 354 -7.40 -23.85 12.98
N ALA A 355 -8.18 -24.08 11.92
CA ALA A 355 -8.98 -25.30 11.80
C ALA A 355 -8.13 -26.57 11.78
N LEU A 356 -6.98 -26.56 11.11
CA LEU A 356 -6.12 -27.72 10.97
C LEU A 356 -5.22 -27.98 12.21
N LEU A 357 -4.81 -26.94 12.93
CA LEU A 357 -3.97 -27.06 14.13
C LEU A 357 -4.78 -27.38 15.38
N SER A 358 -6.03 -26.90 15.52
CA SER A 358 -6.84 -27.10 16.72
C SER A 358 -6.99 -28.57 17.14
N PRO A 359 -7.23 -29.52 16.22
CA PRO A 359 -7.34 -30.95 16.60
C PRO A 359 -6.02 -31.57 17.09
N THR A 360 -4.86 -30.93 16.79
CA THR A 360 -3.55 -31.48 17.19
C THR A 360 -3.22 -31.27 18.66
N GLY A 361 -3.97 -30.40 19.33
CA GLY A 361 -3.68 -29.99 20.71
C GLY A 361 -2.41 -29.17 20.86
N TYR A 362 -1.88 -28.61 19.75
CA TYR A 362 -0.67 -27.78 19.76
C TYR A 362 -0.83 -26.57 20.70
N ARG A 363 0.15 -26.40 21.57
CA ARG A 363 0.36 -25.20 22.36
C ARG A 363 1.85 -25.02 22.55
N TYR A 364 2.32 -23.78 22.70
CA TYR A 364 3.71 -23.56 23.00
C TYR A 364 4.10 -24.07 24.41
N ARG A 365 5.39 -24.24 24.65
CA ARG A 365 5.88 -24.69 25.96
C ARG A 365 5.73 -23.59 27.02
N ALA A 366 5.44 -23.99 28.27
CA ALA A 366 5.27 -23.09 29.40
C ALA A 366 6.45 -22.12 29.63
N GLN A 367 7.67 -22.58 29.33
CA GLN A 367 8.89 -21.74 29.41
C GLN A 367 8.82 -20.50 28.52
N TRP A 368 8.20 -20.59 27.31
CA TRP A 368 8.02 -19.42 26.43
C TRP A 368 7.06 -18.40 27.04
N GLY A 369 6.03 -18.85 27.77
CA GLY A 369 5.12 -17.98 28.53
C GLY A 369 5.82 -17.17 29.60
N ASN A 370 6.81 -17.76 30.28
CA ASN A 370 7.64 -17.04 31.25
C ASN A 370 8.47 -15.95 30.56
N SER A 371 9.17 -16.28 29.45
CA SER A 371 9.94 -15.28 28.68
C SER A 371 9.08 -14.12 28.20
N ILE A 372 7.82 -14.38 27.76
CA ILE A 372 6.88 -13.33 27.36
C ILE A 372 6.55 -12.41 28.55
N SER A 373 6.23 -13.00 29.71
CA SER A 373 5.88 -12.24 30.90
C SER A 373 7.07 -11.40 31.40
N GLU A 374 8.26 -11.96 31.39
CA GLU A 374 9.52 -11.30 31.78
C GLU A 374 9.84 -10.14 30.84
N ALA A 375 9.76 -10.34 29.53
CA ALA A 375 10.02 -9.29 28.54
C ALA A 375 9.04 -8.13 28.67
N LYS A 376 7.74 -8.40 28.89
CA LYS A 376 6.73 -7.36 29.14
C LYS A 376 6.99 -6.62 30.45
N ALA A 377 7.42 -7.32 31.52
CA ALA A 377 7.76 -6.69 32.78
C ALA A 377 9.00 -5.78 32.67
N GLN A 378 10.04 -6.23 31.98
CA GLN A 378 11.24 -5.41 31.71
C GLN A 378 10.89 -4.15 30.91
N PHE A 379 10.05 -4.27 29.87
CA PHE A 379 9.62 -3.11 29.08
C PHE A 379 8.81 -2.12 29.93
N LYS A 380 7.88 -2.61 30.76
CA LYS A 380 7.14 -1.75 31.69
C LYS A 380 8.06 -1.02 32.67
N GLN A 381 9.08 -1.68 33.16
CA GLN A 381 10.08 -1.10 34.08
C GLN A 381 10.91 -0.01 33.38
N GLU A 382 11.32 -0.26 32.11
CA GLU A 382 12.04 0.73 31.31
C GLU A 382 11.18 1.96 30.99
N LEU A 383 9.89 1.77 30.66
CA LEU A 383 8.95 2.89 30.47
C LEU A 383 8.83 3.73 31.75
N GLN A 384 8.72 3.11 32.94
CA GLN A 384 8.70 3.84 34.21
C GLN A 384 9.99 4.63 34.42
N ARG A 385 11.15 4.03 34.13
CA ARG A 385 12.43 4.72 34.20
C ARG A 385 12.48 5.97 33.32
N ILE A 386 11.99 5.86 32.07
CA ILE A 386 11.96 6.97 31.09
C ILE A 386 10.99 8.07 31.55
N TYR A 387 9.75 7.70 31.92
CA TYR A 387 8.71 8.67 32.30
C TYR A 387 9.02 9.43 33.59
N HIS A 388 9.81 8.84 34.50
CA HIS A 388 10.19 9.46 35.76
C HIS A 388 11.63 9.99 35.78
N ALA A 389 12.32 9.99 34.65
CA ALA A 389 13.64 10.56 34.53
C ALA A 389 13.58 12.10 34.78
N THR A 390 14.43 12.58 35.64
CA THR A 390 14.62 14.03 35.89
C THR A 390 15.68 14.55 34.93
N TYR A 391 15.30 15.53 34.11
CA TYR A 391 16.21 16.22 33.19
C TYR A 391 16.60 17.59 33.80
N THR A 392 17.83 17.99 33.64
CA THR A 392 18.30 19.34 33.95
C THR A 392 18.24 20.21 32.69
N GLU A 393 18.34 21.55 32.83
CA GLU A 393 18.38 22.49 31.70
C GLU A 393 19.53 22.20 30.69
N LYS A 394 20.52 21.40 31.11
CA LYS A 394 21.69 21.03 30.29
C LYS A 394 21.46 19.70 29.50
N ASP A 395 20.42 18.95 29.82
CA ASP A 395 20.15 17.68 29.19
C ASP A 395 19.36 17.90 27.92
N PHE A 396 19.73 17.21 26.85
CA PHE A 396 18.90 17.17 25.66
C PHE A 396 17.61 16.41 25.96
N ILE A 397 16.49 16.89 25.43
CA ILE A 397 15.23 16.14 25.46
C ILE A 397 15.43 14.89 24.59
N PRO A 398 15.25 13.69 25.12
CA PRO A 398 15.46 12.44 24.40
C PRO A 398 14.41 12.23 23.28
#